data_a2cbf2f7156d2f4e75a1c2be96f3af5d
#
_entry.id   a2cbf2f7156d2f4e75a1c2be96f3af5d
#
_cell.length_a   1.000
_cell.length_b   1.000
_cell.length_c   1.000
_cell.angle_alpha   90.00
_cell.angle_beta   90.00
_cell.angle_gamma   90.00
#
_symmetry.space_group_name_H-M   'P 1'
#
loop_
_entity.id
_entity.type
_entity.pdbx_description
1 polymer ?
#
loop_
_entity_poly.entity_id
_entity_poly.type
_entity_poly.pdbx_seq_one_letter_code
_entity_poly.pdbx_strand_id
1 'polypeptide(L)'
;MVILVEDVGRFLGRTIQTPYNTPVGKLIGVDTNIRDEVTQVSVVQESGILAKYPAIQVKIENGSVVLTPAWKHEAVNLQREYLTASKRMIALKSLLSDGDIDTVAYREMASEYESAIRAMESRRAALVDSLKERTLKLEDEIRRLQLALTDNKLLYSSGVVEAIAYKDAFQIIHEMMNGHLAEKKDIQGTIESLTSLEQDHPVQEQAAPHGIQQGIPDFVVVKINEEMPA
;
A
#
# COMPACT_ATOMS: atom_id res chain seq x y z
N MET A 1 9.01 -11.32 3.20
CA MET A 1 10.42 -11.48 3.66
C MET A 1 10.37 -11.53 5.17
N VAL A 2 10.92 -12.57 5.77
CA VAL A 2 11.02 -12.70 7.24
C VAL A 2 12.28 -11.92 7.65
N ILE A 3 12.18 -11.12 8.71
CA ILE A 3 13.29 -10.36 9.28
C ILE A 3 13.63 -10.99 10.62
N LEU A 4 14.89 -11.30 10.86
CA LEU A 4 15.34 -11.86 12.13
C LEU A 4 15.78 -10.75 13.11
N VAL A 5 15.72 -11.05 14.40
CA VAL A 5 16.09 -10.09 15.46
C VAL A 5 17.54 -9.62 15.33
N GLU A 6 18.46 -10.50 14.94
CA GLU A 6 19.88 -10.17 14.73
C GLU A 6 20.10 -9.15 13.60
N ASP A 7 19.24 -9.12 12.59
CA ASP A 7 19.31 -8.15 11.51
C ASP A 7 18.92 -6.73 11.97
N VAL A 8 17.90 -6.62 12.84
CA VAL A 8 17.36 -5.35 13.32
C VAL A 8 18.00 -4.89 14.62
N GLY A 9 18.40 -5.84 15.49
CA GLY A 9 18.93 -5.55 16.83
C GLY A 9 20.13 -4.61 16.83
N ARG A 10 20.99 -4.70 15.82
CA ARG A 10 22.16 -3.80 15.65
C ARG A 10 21.80 -2.33 15.42
N PHE A 11 20.53 -2.04 15.15
CA PHE A 11 20.01 -0.69 14.92
C PHE A 11 19.30 -0.10 16.14
N LEU A 12 19.23 -0.81 17.26
CA LEU A 12 18.69 -0.27 18.50
C LEU A 12 19.40 1.04 18.89
N GLY A 13 18.60 2.04 19.25
CA GLY A 13 19.08 3.40 19.55
C GLY A 13 19.36 4.28 18.33
N ARG A 14 19.33 3.73 17.10
CA ARG A 14 19.54 4.50 15.87
C ARG A 14 18.24 5.11 15.36
N THR A 15 18.38 6.23 14.65
CA THR A 15 17.27 6.87 13.94
C THR A 15 16.85 6.00 12.75
N ILE A 16 15.55 5.80 12.61
CA ILE A 16 14.94 5.17 11.44
C ILE A 16 14.22 6.21 10.61
N GLN A 17 14.11 5.97 9.33
CA GLN A 17 13.53 6.90 8.38
C GLN A 17 12.55 6.21 7.43
N THR A 18 11.74 7.01 6.75
CA THR A 18 10.91 6.55 5.63
C THR A 18 11.77 6.36 4.37
N PRO A 19 11.24 5.71 3.30
CA PRO A 19 11.91 5.64 1.99
C PRO A 19 12.19 7.02 1.36
N TYR A 20 11.63 8.08 1.92
CA TYR A 20 11.77 9.47 1.46
C TYR A 20 12.78 10.27 2.31
N ASN A 21 13.61 9.58 3.09
CA ASN A 21 14.59 10.16 4.02
C ASN A 21 13.95 11.04 5.13
N THR A 22 12.65 10.92 5.37
CA THR A 22 11.99 11.60 6.47
C THR A 22 12.24 10.83 7.76
N PRO A 23 12.82 11.42 8.81
CA PRO A 23 13.05 10.74 10.07
C PRO A 23 11.71 10.42 10.75
N VAL A 24 11.59 9.20 11.26
CA VAL A 24 10.42 8.73 11.99
C VAL A 24 10.66 8.80 13.50
N GLY A 25 11.87 8.49 13.93
CA GLY A 25 12.25 8.46 15.34
C GLY A 25 13.38 7.48 15.60
N LYS A 26 13.60 7.12 16.87
CA LYS A 26 14.65 6.17 17.28
C LYS A 26 14.05 4.80 17.56
N LEU A 27 14.66 3.77 16.99
CA LEU A 27 14.33 2.37 17.29
C LEU A 27 14.76 2.04 18.72
N ILE A 28 13.81 1.64 19.58
CA ILE A 28 14.09 1.35 20.99
C ILE A 28 13.76 -0.08 21.41
N GLY A 29 13.02 -0.82 20.58
CA GLY A 29 12.65 -2.18 20.90
C GLY A 29 12.24 -2.98 19.67
N VAL A 30 12.34 -4.30 19.80
CA VAL A 30 11.98 -5.27 18.78
C VAL A 30 11.20 -6.39 19.48
N ASP A 31 9.96 -6.59 19.07
CA ASP A 31 9.14 -7.71 19.53
C ASP A 31 9.35 -8.89 18.56
N THR A 32 9.57 -10.11 19.11
CA THR A 32 9.83 -11.31 18.31
C THR A 32 8.88 -12.43 18.67
N ASN A 33 8.77 -13.42 17.79
CA ASN A 33 8.15 -14.71 18.09
C ASN A 33 9.19 -15.72 18.61
N ILE A 34 8.76 -16.94 18.89
CA ILE A 34 9.63 -18.05 19.38
C ILE A 34 10.71 -18.50 18.37
N ARG A 35 10.68 -18.01 17.14
CA ARG A 35 11.65 -18.32 16.08
C ARG A 35 12.60 -17.16 15.81
N ASP A 36 12.67 -16.20 16.74
CA ASP A 36 13.45 -14.95 16.59
C ASP A 36 13.07 -14.11 15.36
N GLU A 37 11.87 -14.35 14.80
CA GLU A 37 11.34 -13.53 13.70
C GLU A 37 10.71 -12.26 14.30
N VAL A 38 11.07 -11.11 13.75
CA VAL A 38 10.53 -9.82 14.17
C VAL A 38 9.04 -9.74 13.83
N THR A 39 8.22 -9.44 14.83
CA THR A 39 6.77 -9.22 14.66
C THR A 39 6.42 -7.74 14.64
N GLN A 40 7.05 -6.95 15.49
CA GLN A 40 6.88 -5.50 15.59
C GLN A 40 8.18 -4.82 15.99
N VAL A 41 8.29 -3.53 15.68
CA VAL A 41 9.34 -2.66 16.20
C VAL A 41 8.74 -1.50 16.97
N SER A 42 9.40 -1.11 18.04
CA SER A 42 9.02 0.02 18.89
C SER A 42 9.92 1.22 18.61
N VAL A 43 9.32 2.35 18.29
CA VAL A 43 10.00 3.58 17.88
C VAL A 43 9.55 4.75 18.78
N VAL A 44 10.48 5.47 19.33
CA VAL A 44 10.19 6.77 19.99
C VAL A 44 10.34 7.87 18.95
N GLN A 45 9.23 8.54 18.66
CA GLN A 45 9.19 9.70 17.79
C GLN A 45 9.86 10.91 18.45
N GLU A 46 10.21 11.94 17.68
CA GLU A 46 10.79 13.18 18.22
C GLU A 46 9.86 13.90 19.22
N SER A 47 8.53 13.70 19.06
CA SER A 47 7.52 14.17 20.01
C SER A 47 7.53 13.46 21.38
N GLY A 48 8.37 12.43 21.55
CA GLY A 48 8.39 11.57 22.73
C GLY A 48 7.33 10.45 22.71
N ILE A 49 6.51 10.38 21.70
CA ILE A 49 5.45 9.35 21.59
C ILE A 49 6.08 8.02 21.19
N LEU A 50 5.73 6.96 21.93
CA LEU A 50 6.06 5.58 21.57
C LEU A 50 5.06 5.06 20.54
N ALA A 51 5.56 4.67 19.38
CA ALA A 51 4.77 4.04 18.33
C ALA A 51 5.28 2.62 18.05
N LYS A 52 4.36 1.69 17.75
CA LYS A 52 4.70 0.33 17.33
C LYS A 52 4.34 0.14 15.86
N TYR A 53 5.26 -0.47 15.13
CA TYR A 53 5.12 -0.74 13.70
C TYR A 53 5.28 -2.22 13.42
N PRO A 54 4.38 -2.86 12.64
CA PRO A 54 4.51 -4.26 12.29
C PRO A 54 5.72 -4.52 11.39
N ALA A 55 6.34 -5.69 11.54
CA ALA A 55 7.54 -6.08 10.80
C ALA A 55 7.40 -5.96 9.28
N ILE A 56 6.19 -6.10 8.75
CA ILE A 56 5.93 -5.95 7.31
C ILE A 56 6.28 -4.56 6.77
N GLN A 57 6.25 -3.53 7.62
CA GLN A 57 6.62 -2.16 7.27
C GLN A 57 8.13 -1.92 7.37
N VAL A 58 8.86 -2.82 8.02
CA VAL A 58 10.30 -2.67 8.27
C VAL A 58 11.09 -3.26 7.12
N LYS A 59 12.07 -2.50 6.63
CA LYS A 59 13.06 -2.98 5.66
C LYS A 59 14.45 -2.56 6.12
N ILE A 60 15.44 -3.33 5.73
CA ILE A 60 16.85 -2.98 5.94
C ILE A 60 17.43 -2.67 4.57
N GLU A 61 17.75 -1.41 4.34
CA GLU A 61 18.28 -0.92 3.06
C GLU A 61 19.49 -0.02 3.33
N ASN A 62 20.56 -0.21 2.58
CA ASN A 62 21.78 0.61 2.66
C ASN A 62 22.36 0.74 4.09
N GLY A 63 22.24 -0.31 4.90
CA GLY A 63 22.77 -0.29 6.28
C GLY A 63 21.95 0.56 7.26
N SER A 64 20.71 0.85 6.95
CA SER A 64 19.74 1.53 7.83
C SER A 64 18.39 0.82 7.86
N VAL A 65 17.62 1.08 8.91
CA VAL A 65 16.25 0.61 9.00
C VAL A 65 15.34 1.65 8.36
N VAL A 66 14.56 1.20 7.37
CA VAL A 66 13.60 2.01 6.63
C VAL A 66 12.19 1.54 6.97
N LEU A 67 11.33 2.47 7.35
CA LEU A 67 9.93 2.20 7.66
C LEU A 67 9.03 2.57 6.48
N THR A 68 8.57 1.56 5.76
CA THR A 68 7.65 1.75 4.64
C THR A 68 6.26 2.19 5.16
N PRO A 69 5.65 3.24 4.62
CA PRO A 69 4.32 3.67 5.03
C PRO A 69 3.26 2.57 4.87
N ALA A 70 2.31 2.51 5.81
CA ALA A 70 1.25 1.49 5.82
C ALA A 70 0.43 1.50 4.53
N TRP A 71 0.10 2.68 4.00
CA TRP A 71 -0.66 2.84 2.77
C TRP A 71 -0.03 2.15 1.56
N LYS A 72 1.31 2.08 1.52
CA LYS A 72 2.03 1.44 0.42
C LYS A 72 1.84 -0.08 0.42
N HIS A 73 1.86 -0.69 1.60
CA HIS A 73 1.54 -2.11 1.76
C HIS A 73 0.08 -2.41 1.45
N GLU A 74 -0.82 -1.54 1.91
CA GLU A 74 -2.24 -1.68 1.64
C GLU A 74 -2.55 -1.59 0.15
N ALA A 75 -1.97 -0.63 -0.57
CA ALA A 75 -2.12 -0.48 -2.01
C ALA A 75 -1.67 -1.74 -2.76
N VAL A 76 -0.46 -2.26 -2.45
CA VAL A 76 0.07 -3.47 -3.10
C VAL A 76 -0.80 -4.69 -2.82
N ASN A 77 -1.26 -4.87 -1.58
CA ASN A 77 -2.12 -5.99 -1.22
C ASN A 77 -3.47 -5.89 -1.93
N LEU A 78 -4.08 -4.71 -1.93
CA LEU A 78 -5.36 -4.47 -2.57
C LEU A 78 -5.30 -4.74 -4.08
N GLN A 79 -4.26 -4.29 -4.77
CA GLN A 79 -4.03 -4.58 -6.19
C GLN A 79 -3.94 -6.08 -6.45
N ARG A 80 -3.15 -6.81 -5.64
CA ARG A 80 -2.99 -8.26 -5.77
C ARG A 80 -4.29 -9.01 -5.52
N GLU A 81 -5.03 -8.66 -4.48
CA GLU A 81 -6.30 -9.26 -4.13
C GLU A 81 -7.33 -9.03 -5.26
N TYR A 82 -7.43 -7.79 -5.75
CA TYR A 82 -8.34 -7.43 -6.84
C TYR A 82 -8.03 -8.18 -8.14
N LEU A 83 -6.76 -8.20 -8.57
CA LEU A 83 -6.35 -8.93 -9.76
C LEU A 83 -6.60 -10.43 -9.64
N THR A 84 -6.43 -11.00 -8.44
CA THR A 84 -6.70 -12.41 -8.19
C THR A 84 -8.18 -12.72 -8.29
N ALA A 85 -9.03 -11.91 -7.66
CA ALA A 85 -10.49 -12.09 -7.70
C ALA A 85 -11.03 -11.92 -9.13
N SER A 86 -10.55 -10.90 -9.85
CA SER A 86 -10.93 -10.65 -11.24
C SER A 86 -10.56 -11.82 -12.17
N LYS A 87 -9.35 -12.35 -12.06
CA LYS A 87 -8.93 -13.53 -12.85
C LYS A 87 -9.78 -14.75 -12.56
N ARG A 88 -10.10 -14.99 -11.28
CA ARG A 88 -10.97 -16.11 -10.90
C ARG A 88 -12.40 -15.93 -11.42
N MET A 89 -12.94 -14.72 -11.39
CA MET A 89 -14.26 -14.43 -11.97
C MET A 89 -14.29 -14.66 -13.47
N ILE A 90 -13.25 -14.29 -14.22
CA ILE A 90 -13.13 -14.56 -15.65
C ILE A 90 -13.07 -16.07 -15.90
N ALA A 91 -12.25 -16.80 -15.17
CA ALA A 91 -12.15 -18.25 -15.29
C ALA A 91 -13.49 -18.95 -14.98
N LEU A 92 -14.20 -18.48 -13.94
CA LEU A 92 -15.52 -19.01 -13.59
C LEU A 92 -16.56 -18.82 -14.71
N LYS A 93 -16.54 -17.67 -15.38
CA LYS A 93 -17.38 -17.41 -16.55
C LYS A 93 -17.04 -18.33 -17.73
N SER A 94 -15.75 -18.60 -17.96
CA SER A 94 -15.31 -19.56 -18.99
C SER A 94 -15.81 -20.97 -18.69
N LEU A 95 -15.63 -21.47 -17.47
CA LEU A 95 -16.11 -22.80 -17.06
C LEU A 95 -17.62 -22.97 -17.26
N LEU A 96 -18.41 -21.91 -17.01
CA LEU A 96 -19.84 -21.94 -17.28
C LEU A 96 -20.13 -22.00 -18.79
N SER A 97 -19.41 -21.21 -19.60
CA SER A 97 -19.60 -21.19 -21.06
C SER A 97 -19.19 -22.51 -21.74
N ASP A 98 -18.16 -23.16 -21.18
CA ASP A 98 -17.64 -24.44 -21.67
C ASP A 98 -18.52 -25.65 -21.22
N GLY A 99 -19.46 -25.41 -20.28
CA GLY A 99 -20.35 -26.41 -19.74
C GLY A 99 -19.69 -27.30 -18.65
N ASP A 100 -18.55 -26.92 -18.16
CA ASP A 100 -17.79 -27.64 -17.11
C ASP A 100 -18.43 -27.50 -15.73
N ILE A 101 -19.19 -26.43 -15.51
CA ILE A 101 -19.96 -26.19 -14.27
C ILE A 101 -21.40 -25.84 -14.59
N ASP A 102 -22.30 -26.15 -13.68
CA ASP A 102 -23.71 -25.78 -13.80
C ASP A 102 -23.97 -24.33 -13.32
N THR A 103 -25.18 -23.83 -13.62
CA THR A 103 -25.59 -22.48 -13.27
C THR A 103 -25.77 -22.26 -11.77
N VAL A 104 -25.97 -23.32 -10.98
CA VAL A 104 -26.12 -23.20 -9.51
C VAL A 104 -24.75 -22.99 -8.89
N ALA A 105 -23.78 -23.85 -9.20
CA ALA A 105 -22.40 -23.73 -8.76
C ALA A 105 -21.80 -22.38 -9.20
N TYR A 106 -22.06 -21.97 -10.46
CA TYR A 106 -21.63 -20.64 -10.92
C TYR A 106 -22.17 -19.52 -10.05
N ARG A 107 -23.47 -19.48 -9.76
CA ARG A 107 -24.08 -18.40 -8.96
C ARG A 107 -23.52 -18.33 -7.55
N GLU A 108 -23.34 -19.47 -6.89
CA GLU A 108 -22.78 -19.52 -5.55
C GLU A 108 -21.37 -18.93 -5.52
N MET A 109 -20.46 -19.42 -6.38
CA MET A 109 -19.09 -18.94 -6.44
C MET A 109 -18.98 -17.50 -6.93
N ALA A 110 -19.77 -17.10 -7.94
CA ALA A 110 -19.79 -15.74 -8.46
C ALA A 110 -20.21 -14.73 -7.38
N SER A 111 -21.23 -15.06 -6.58
CA SER A 111 -21.70 -14.22 -5.47
C SER A 111 -20.60 -13.91 -4.46
N GLU A 112 -19.75 -14.89 -4.13
CA GLU A 112 -18.62 -14.70 -3.23
C GLU A 112 -17.57 -13.73 -3.82
N TYR A 113 -17.18 -13.95 -5.09
CA TYR A 113 -16.19 -13.06 -5.74
C TYR A 113 -16.73 -11.65 -5.96
N GLU A 114 -17.98 -11.49 -6.34
CA GLU A 114 -18.62 -10.18 -6.49
C GLU A 114 -18.69 -9.43 -5.16
N SER A 115 -19.02 -10.14 -4.07
CA SER A 115 -19.01 -9.55 -2.73
C SER A 115 -17.60 -9.10 -2.32
N ALA A 116 -16.58 -9.94 -2.58
CA ALA A 116 -15.19 -9.62 -2.31
C ALA A 116 -14.71 -8.42 -3.15
N ILE A 117 -15.05 -8.37 -4.43
CA ILE A 117 -14.70 -7.25 -5.33
C ILE A 117 -15.34 -5.95 -4.82
N ARG A 118 -16.64 -5.94 -4.48
CA ARG A 118 -17.29 -4.74 -3.89
C ARG A 118 -16.63 -4.27 -2.60
N ALA A 119 -16.23 -5.20 -1.73
CA ALA A 119 -15.50 -4.85 -0.51
C ALA A 119 -14.13 -4.22 -0.81
N MET A 120 -13.42 -4.76 -1.82
CA MET A 120 -12.14 -4.20 -2.27
C MET A 120 -12.29 -2.82 -2.93
N GLU A 121 -13.36 -2.58 -3.69
CA GLU A 121 -13.69 -1.26 -4.27
C GLU A 121 -13.94 -0.21 -3.18
N SER A 122 -14.67 -0.57 -2.13
CA SER A 122 -14.86 0.32 -0.98
C SER A 122 -13.55 0.66 -0.26
N ARG A 123 -12.68 -0.35 -0.03
CA ARG A 123 -11.35 -0.15 0.56
C ARG A 123 -10.46 0.70 -0.35
N ARG A 124 -10.51 0.49 -1.66
CA ARG A 124 -9.79 1.27 -2.66
C ARG A 124 -10.20 2.75 -2.62
N ALA A 125 -11.49 3.04 -2.61
CA ALA A 125 -12.00 4.40 -2.51
C ALA A 125 -11.50 5.09 -1.24
N ALA A 126 -11.61 4.44 -0.09
CA ALA A 126 -11.14 4.97 1.19
C ALA A 126 -9.63 5.22 1.20
N LEU A 127 -8.84 4.31 0.61
CA LEU A 127 -7.40 4.48 0.49
C LEU A 127 -7.04 5.66 -0.41
N VAL A 128 -7.68 5.77 -1.58
CA VAL A 128 -7.47 6.90 -2.52
C VAL A 128 -7.78 8.23 -1.84
N ASP A 129 -8.87 8.33 -1.07
CA ASP A 129 -9.23 9.57 -0.38
C ASP A 129 -8.23 9.91 0.73
N SER A 130 -7.77 8.92 1.50
CA SER A 130 -6.69 9.09 2.48
C SER A 130 -5.39 9.58 1.83
N LEU A 131 -5.03 9.04 0.66
CA LEU A 131 -3.85 9.45 -0.10
C LEU A 131 -3.96 10.87 -0.65
N LYS A 132 -5.14 11.28 -1.12
CA LYS A 132 -5.42 12.68 -1.52
C LYS A 132 -5.26 13.64 -0.33
N GLU A 133 -5.79 13.28 0.83
CA GLU A 133 -5.64 14.08 2.05
C GLU A 133 -4.15 14.22 2.44
N ARG A 134 -3.39 13.12 2.37
CA ARG A 134 -1.93 13.16 2.62
C ARG A 134 -1.21 14.06 1.61
N THR A 135 -1.61 14.03 0.34
CA THR A 135 -1.06 14.91 -0.70
C THR A 135 -1.25 16.38 -0.36
N LEU A 136 -2.44 16.78 0.09
CA LEU A 136 -2.72 18.16 0.52
C LEU A 136 -1.85 18.58 1.72
N LYS A 137 -1.65 17.68 2.69
CA LYS A 137 -0.75 17.92 3.83
C LYS A 137 0.69 18.14 3.38
N LEU A 138 1.19 17.30 2.45
CA LEU A 138 2.53 17.45 1.88
C LEU A 138 2.69 18.77 1.12
N GLU A 139 1.68 19.21 0.39
CA GLU A 139 1.71 20.51 -0.31
C GLU A 139 1.81 21.69 0.67
N ASP A 140 1.09 21.64 1.77
CA ASP A 140 1.18 22.67 2.79
C ASP A 140 2.55 22.64 3.52
N GLU A 141 3.08 21.46 3.84
CA GLU A 141 4.42 21.28 4.40
C GLU A 141 5.50 21.83 3.44
N ILE A 142 5.45 21.50 2.16
CA ILE A 142 6.37 22.03 1.13
C ILE A 142 6.28 23.57 1.07
N ARG A 143 5.08 24.13 1.06
CA ARG A 143 4.87 25.57 1.05
C ARG A 143 5.49 26.27 2.27
N ARG A 144 5.33 25.70 3.44
CA ARG A 144 5.95 26.22 4.68
C ARG A 144 7.48 26.21 4.61
N LEU A 145 8.06 25.12 4.08
CA LEU A 145 9.51 25.03 3.87
C LEU A 145 10.01 26.04 2.85
N GLN A 146 9.26 26.32 1.77
CA GLN A 146 9.59 27.36 0.79
C GLN A 146 9.59 28.76 1.41
N LEU A 147 8.62 29.07 2.28
CA LEU A 147 8.58 30.34 3.02
C LEU A 147 9.78 30.46 3.95
N ALA A 148 10.06 29.42 4.75
CA ALA A 148 11.23 29.41 5.65
C ALA A 148 12.56 29.60 4.88
N LEU A 149 12.67 28.99 3.70
CA LEU A 149 13.84 29.17 2.83
C LEU A 149 13.97 30.63 2.36
N THR A 150 12.85 31.26 2.00
CA THR A 150 12.80 32.66 1.56
C THR A 150 13.21 33.60 2.70
N ASP A 151 12.68 33.37 3.91
CA ASP A 151 13.02 34.16 5.10
C ASP A 151 14.51 34.03 5.45
N ASN A 152 15.04 32.81 5.44
CA ASN A 152 16.48 32.57 5.69
C ASN A 152 17.36 33.27 4.66
N LYS A 153 16.95 33.28 3.39
CA LYS A 153 17.67 33.98 2.32
C LYS A 153 17.64 35.49 2.54
N LEU A 154 16.50 36.05 2.97
CA LEU A 154 16.37 37.46 3.30
C LEU A 154 17.29 37.86 4.44
N LEU A 155 17.30 37.07 5.54
CA LEU A 155 18.17 37.30 6.71
C LEU A 155 19.66 37.24 6.34
N TYR A 156 20.04 36.27 5.52
CA TYR A 156 21.40 36.14 5.01
C TYR A 156 21.80 37.36 4.15
N SER A 157 20.92 37.77 3.21
CA SER A 157 21.16 38.88 2.28
C SER A 157 21.24 40.25 3.01
N SER A 158 20.55 40.38 4.16
CA SER A 158 20.61 41.58 5.01
C SER A 158 21.80 41.58 6.00
N GLY A 159 22.62 40.54 6.01
CA GLY A 159 23.79 40.43 6.90
C GLY A 159 23.46 40.08 8.34
N VAL A 160 22.22 39.65 8.63
CA VAL A 160 21.79 39.27 10.00
C VAL A 160 22.25 37.86 10.35
N VAL A 161 22.32 36.96 9.34
CA VAL A 161 22.70 35.56 9.49
C VAL A 161 24.02 35.29 8.77
N GLU A 162 24.93 34.54 9.44
CA GLU A 162 26.20 34.15 8.86
C GLU A 162 26.04 33.07 7.77
N ALA A 163 26.99 33.05 6.83
CA ALA A 163 26.97 32.14 5.68
C ALA A 163 26.93 30.65 6.08
N ILE A 164 27.58 30.26 7.16
CA ILE A 164 27.61 28.87 7.65
C ILE A 164 26.22 28.49 8.13
N ALA A 165 25.59 29.27 8.98
CA ALA A 165 24.26 29.00 9.51
C ALA A 165 23.20 28.99 8.41
N TYR A 166 23.30 29.89 7.42
CA TYR A 166 22.43 29.89 6.24
C TYR A 166 22.59 28.59 5.43
N LYS A 167 23.82 28.16 5.17
CA LYS A 167 24.12 26.94 4.41
C LYS A 167 23.54 25.69 5.08
N ASP A 168 23.73 25.58 6.42
CA ASP A 168 23.21 24.43 7.17
C ASP A 168 21.68 24.41 7.16
N ALA A 169 21.02 25.54 7.38
CA ALA A 169 19.58 25.65 7.31
C ALA A 169 19.05 25.36 5.89
N PHE A 170 19.73 25.85 4.86
CA PHE A 170 19.38 25.57 3.46
C PHE A 170 19.42 24.08 3.16
N GLN A 171 20.48 23.40 3.58
CA GLN A 171 20.63 21.95 3.34
C GLN A 171 19.49 21.15 3.99
N ILE A 172 19.19 21.43 5.27
CA ILE A 172 18.11 20.76 6.00
C ILE A 172 16.76 20.98 5.30
N ILE A 173 16.43 22.21 4.96
CA ILE A 173 15.16 22.54 4.28
C ILE A 173 15.09 21.84 2.93
N HIS A 174 16.18 21.85 2.16
CA HIS A 174 16.21 21.22 0.84
C HIS A 174 16.03 19.68 0.90
N GLU A 175 16.67 19.02 1.85
CA GLU A 175 16.50 17.58 2.08
C GLU A 175 15.06 17.23 2.46
N MET A 176 14.44 18.00 3.37
CA MET A 176 13.04 17.82 3.74
C MET A 176 12.09 18.03 2.55
N MET A 177 12.29 19.10 1.78
CA MET A 177 11.48 19.36 0.57
C MET A 177 11.59 18.23 -0.44
N ASN A 178 12.78 17.72 -0.69
CA ASN A 178 13.00 16.60 -1.60
C ASN A 178 12.29 15.32 -1.12
N GLY A 179 12.32 15.05 0.19
CA GLY A 179 11.59 13.94 0.79
C GLY A 179 10.08 14.06 0.56
N HIS A 180 9.49 15.23 0.85
CA HIS A 180 8.05 15.45 0.63
C HIS A 180 7.65 15.39 -0.84
N LEU A 181 8.47 15.91 -1.74
CA LEU A 181 8.22 15.83 -3.19
C LEU A 181 8.28 14.37 -3.68
N ALA A 182 9.23 13.57 -3.17
CA ALA A 182 9.34 12.17 -3.50
C ALA A 182 8.13 11.35 -2.99
N GLU A 183 7.70 11.59 -1.75
CA GLU A 183 6.49 10.97 -1.18
C GLU A 183 5.25 11.35 -2.00
N LYS A 184 5.07 12.64 -2.32
CA LYS A 184 3.96 13.13 -3.13
C LYS A 184 3.90 12.44 -4.49
N LYS A 185 5.04 12.32 -5.17
CA LYS A 185 5.14 11.63 -6.47
C LYS A 185 4.75 10.16 -6.38
N ASP A 186 5.21 9.46 -5.35
CA ASP A 186 4.90 8.05 -5.11
C ASP A 186 3.40 7.84 -4.81
N ILE A 187 2.81 8.74 -4.01
CA ILE A 187 1.37 8.76 -3.75
C ILE A 187 0.58 8.96 -5.05
N GLN A 188 0.96 9.92 -5.89
CA GLN A 188 0.29 10.18 -7.16
C GLN A 188 0.31 8.95 -8.07
N GLY A 189 1.47 8.32 -8.26
CA GLY A 189 1.57 7.08 -9.03
C GLY A 189 0.74 5.93 -8.45
N THR A 190 0.63 5.87 -7.12
CA THR A 190 -0.21 4.87 -6.45
C THR A 190 -1.70 5.12 -6.68
N ILE A 191 -2.15 6.38 -6.61
CA ILE A 191 -3.54 6.77 -6.92
C ILE A 191 -3.89 6.42 -8.36
N GLU A 192 -3.02 6.76 -9.31
CA GLU A 192 -3.20 6.42 -10.73
C GLU A 192 -3.33 4.92 -10.94
N SER A 193 -2.45 4.14 -10.33
CA SER A 193 -2.47 2.68 -10.40
C SER A 193 -3.72 2.06 -9.76
N LEU A 194 -4.18 2.58 -8.62
CA LEU A 194 -5.42 2.15 -7.99
C LEU A 194 -6.66 2.52 -8.80
N THR A 195 -6.64 3.65 -9.49
CA THR A 195 -7.76 4.11 -10.32
C THR A 195 -7.85 3.32 -11.63
N SER A 196 -6.72 2.94 -12.22
CA SER A 196 -6.70 2.15 -13.46
C SER A 196 -7.29 0.74 -13.28
N LEU A 197 -7.24 0.16 -12.07
CA LEU A 197 -7.88 -1.14 -11.78
C LEU A 197 -9.37 -1.16 -12.09
N GLU A 198 -10.05 -0.02 -12.00
CA GLU A 198 -11.48 0.11 -12.28
C GLU A 198 -11.80 0.07 -13.78
N GLN A 199 -10.89 0.58 -14.61
CA GLN A 199 -11.09 0.68 -16.06
C GLN A 199 -10.88 -0.67 -16.77
N ASP A 200 -10.01 -1.53 -16.21
CA ASP A 200 -9.69 -2.81 -16.81
C ASP A 200 -10.79 -3.87 -16.64
N HIS A 201 -11.74 -3.65 -15.70
CA HIS A 201 -12.85 -4.57 -15.43
C HIS A 201 -14.12 -3.81 -15.05
N PRO A 202 -14.85 -3.23 -16.02
CA PRO A 202 -16.18 -2.72 -15.73
C PRO A 202 -17.04 -3.92 -15.31
N VAL A 203 -17.46 -3.96 -14.04
CA VAL A 203 -18.55 -4.83 -13.61
C VAL A 203 -19.78 -4.35 -14.38
N GLN A 204 -20.06 -4.97 -15.53
CA GLN A 204 -21.29 -4.73 -16.25
C GLN A 204 -22.42 -5.25 -15.36
N GLU A 205 -23.14 -4.34 -14.78
CA GLU A 205 -24.44 -4.53 -14.18
C GLU A 205 -25.41 -4.99 -15.28
N GLN A 206 -25.28 -6.27 -15.66
CA GLN A 206 -26.28 -6.87 -16.54
C GLN A 206 -27.48 -7.22 -15.68
N ALA A 207 -28.52 -6.43 -15.86
CA ALA A 207 -29.86 -6.71 -15.41
C ALA A 207 -30.22 -8.19 -15.65
N ALA A 208 -30.72 -8.84 -14.62
CA ALA A 208 -31.17 -10.22 -14.68
C ALA A 208 -32.15 -10.42 -15.86
N PRO A 209 -31.96 -11.40 -16.73
CA PRO A 209 -32.98 -11.76 -17.69
C PRO A 209 -34.16 -12.37 -16.95
N HIS A 210 -35.32 -11.75 -17.09
CA HIS A 210 -36.59 -12.27 -16.66
C HIS A 210 -36.92 -13.55 -17.43
N GLY A 211 -37.16 -14.61 -16.70
CA GLY A 211 -38.07 -15.70 -17.07
C GLY A 211 -37.55 -16.77 -18.01
N ILE A 212 -37.11 -17.90 -17.45
CA ILE A 212 -37.25 -19.20 -18.12
C ILE A 212 -37.85 -20.19 -17.13
N GLN A 213 -38.93 -20.80 -17.58
CA GLN A 213 -39.73 -21.80 -16.91
C GLN A 213 -38.98 -23.10 -16.65
N GLN A 214 -39.44 -23.77 -15.60
CA GLN A 214 -39.14 -25.09 -15.09
C GLN A 214 -38.80 -26.16 -16.12
N GLY A 215 -37.72 -26.86 -15.90
CA GLY A 215 -37.44 -28.18 -16.40
C GLY A 215 -36.30 -28.76 -15.61
N ILE A 216 -36.59 -29.69 -14.70
CA ILE A 216 -35.59 -30.44 -13.93
C ILE A 216 -35.02 -31.52 -14.85
N PRO A 217 -33.73 -31.61 -15.06
CA PRO A 217 -33.08 -32.86 -15.43
C PRO A 217 -32.15 -33.36 -14.32
N ASP A 218 -32.23 -34.68 -14.16
CA ASP A 218 -31.47 -35.51 -13.24
C ASP A 218 -29.95 -35.49 -13.50
N PHE A 219 -29.23 -35.57 -12.40
CA PHE A 219 -27.85 -36.05 -12.20
C PHE A 219 -26.72 -35.57 -13.14
N VAL A 220 -25.86 -34.76 -12.58
CA VAL A 220 -24.58 -34.38 -13.18
C VAL A 220 -23.54 -35.47 -12.93
N VAL A 221 -23.04 -36.11 -13.99
CA VAL A 221 -21.84 -36.95 -13.97
C VAL A 221 -20.66 -36.10 -14.36
N VAL A 222 -19.79 -35.80 -13.40
CA VAL A 222 -18.51 -35.17 -13.67
C VAL A 222 -17.58 -36.19 -14.33
N LYS A 223 -17.28 -36.01 -15.61
CA LYS A 223 -16.23 -36.77 -16.30
C LYS A 223 -14.87 -36.14 -15.98
N ILE A 224 -14.13 -36.79 -15.12
CA ILE A 224 -12.70 -36.48 -14.93
C ILE A 224 -11.95 -37.19 -16.05
N ASN A 225 -11.47 -36.46 -17.06
CA ASN A 225 -10.51 -36.97 -18.01
C ASN A 225 -9.12 -36.89 -17.39
N GLU A 226 -8.62 -38.03 -16.90
CA GLU A 226 -7.19 -38.22 -16.62
C GLU A 226 -6.47 -38.46 -17.95
N GLU A 227 -5.86 -37.40 -18.52
CA GLU A 227 -4.76 -37.55 -19.44
C GLU A 227 -3.52 -36.95 -18.79
N MET A 228 -2.68 -37.83 -18.22
CA MET A 228 -1.29 -37.52 -17.88
C MET A 228 -0.45 -37.71 -19.15
N PRO A 229 0.36 -36.73 -19.56
CA PRO A 229 1.37 -36.95 -20.59
C PRO A 229 2.57 -37.71 -20.02
N ALA A 230 3.09 -38.61 -20.83
CA ALA A 230 4.30 -39.43 -20.63
C ALA A 230 5.58 -38.58 -20.56
#